data_50f93edb399e1b3238efe223f7710ed8
#
_entry.id   50f93edb399e1b3238efe223f7710ed8
#
_cell.length_a   1.000
_cell.length_b   1.000
_cell.length_c   1.000
_cell.angle_alpha   90.00
_cell.angle_beta   90.00
_cell.angle_gamma   90.00
#
_symmetry.space_group_name_H-M   'P 1'
#
loop_
_entity.id
_entity.type
_entity.pdbx_description
1 polymer ?
#
loop_
_entity_poly.entity_id
_entity_poly.type
_entity_poly.pdbx_seq_one_letter_code
_entity_poly.pdbx_strand_id
1 'polypeptide(L)'
;FWNSQISFNVMGVHLELQNILRDILLLIIAYLSLKFTKTETRASNGFSWFPIIEVSKLFLGIFITIIPAIAILKAGKDGDLGFIVNLLTDESGNSLNVMYFWLTGILSAFLDNAPTYLVFFNTAGGDPISLMTTMKSTLLAISAGAVFMGALTYIGNAPNFMVRAIAEENGVKMPSFFGYMLWS
;
A
#
# COMPACT_ATOMS: atom_id res chain seq x y z
N PHE A 1 12.87 -9.22 18.64
CA PHE A 1 11.78 -9.91 17.93
C PHE A 1 12.19 -11.34 17.67
N TRP A 2 11.28 -12.32 17.93
CA TRP A 2 11.57 -13.73 17.70
C TRP A 2 11.68 -14.01 16.19
N ASN A 3 12.77 -14.62 15.77
CA ASN A 3 13.00 -15.11 14.42
C ASN A 3 13.27 -16.61 14.48
N SER A 4 12.37 -17.40 13.91
CA SER A 4 12.46 -18.87 13.96
C SER A 4 13.52 -19.44 13.02
N GLN A 5 14.02 -18.66 12.05
CA GLN A 5 14.86 -19.10 10.93
C GLN A 5 14.23 -20.25 10.09
N ILE A 6 12.96 -20.56 10.33
CA ILE A 6 12.20 -21.57 9.60
C ILE A 6 11.35 -20.87 8.56
N SER A 7 11.51 -21.26 7.31
CA SER A 7 10.70 -20.76 6.20
C SER A 7 10.17 -21.92 5.36
N PHE A 8 8.97 -21.74 4.83
CA PHE A 8 8.33 -22.68 3.91
C PHE A 8 8.23 -22.01 2.53
N ASN A 9 8.54 -22.76 1.49
CA ASN A 9 8.32 -22.28 0.13
C ASN A 9 6.95 -22.79 -0.35
N VAL A 10 6.01 -21.87 -0.50
CA VAL A 10 4.66 -22.17 -1.01
C VAL A 10 4.48 -21.42 -2.33
N MET A 11 4.40 -22.15 -3.43
CA MET A 11 4.24 -21.61 -4.79
C MET A 11 5.27 -20.53 -5.16
N GLY A 12 6.53 -20.69 -4.72
CA GLY A 12 7.60 -19.73 -4.99
C GLY A 12 7.68 -18.56 -4.00
N VAL A 13 6.77 -18.48 -3.03
CA VAL A 13 6.79 -17.48 -1.96
C VAL A 13 7.41 -18.07 -0.70
N HIS A 14 8.44 -17.42 -0.16
CA HIS A 14 9.05 -17.78 1.11
C HIS A 14 8.22 -17.25 2.28
N LEU A 15 7.51 -18.15 2.95
CA LEU A 15 6.71 -17.85 4.13
C LEU A 15 7.49 -18.20 5.39
N GLU A 16 7.86 -17.21 6.18
CA GLU A 16 8.51 -17.42 7.46
C GLU A 16 7.51 -17.88 8.53
N LEU A 17 7.90 -18.84 9.36
CA LEU A 17 7.04 -19.44 10.39
C LEU A 17 6.42 -18.37 11.31
N GLN A 18 7.19 -17.35 11.71
CA GLN A 18 6.68 -16.27 12.56
C GLN A 18 5.54 -15.48 11.91
N ASN A 19 5.59 -15.27 10.59
CA ASN A 19 4.52 -14.60 9.87
C ASN A 19 3.26 -15.44 9.80
N ILE A 20 3.40 -16.75 9.53
CA ILE A 20 2.28 -17.70 9.53
C ILE A 20 1.62 -17.75 10.91
N LEU A 21 2.40 -17.87 11.97
CA LEU A 21 1.87 -17.89 13.35
C LEU A 21 1.18 -16.59 13.71
N ARG A 22 1.76 -15.44 13.35
CA ARG A 22 1.11 -14.13 13.52
C ARG A 22 -0.26 -14.09 12.85
N ASP A 23 -0.35 -14.51 11.60
CA ASP A 23 -1.59 -14.43 10.83
C ASP A 23 -2.65 -15.39 11.40
N ILE A 24 -2.26 -16.60 11.81
CA ILE A 24 -3.14 -17.54 12.50
C ILE A 24 -3.63 -16.95 13.84
N LEU A 25 -2.74 -16.35 14.63
CA LEU A 25 -3.13 -15.72 15.90
C LEU A 25 -4.10 -14.57 15.69
N LEU A 26 -3.90 -13.73 14.67
CA LEU A 26 -4.83 -12.65 14.33
C LEU A 26 -6.22 -13.20 13.96
N LEU A 27 -6.29 -14.28 13.19
CA LEU A 27 -7.56 -14.93 12.85
C LEU A 27 -8.24 -15.53 14.10
N ILE A 28 -7.49 -16.14 15.00
CA ILE A 28 -8.01 -16.66 16.26
C ILE A 28 -8.56 -15.52 17.13
N ILE A 29 -7.82 -14.43 17.27
CA ILE A 29 -8.28 -13.25 18.04
C ILE A 29 -9.55 -12.66 17.43
N ALA A 30 -9.60 -12.52 16.11
CA ALA A 30 -10.80 -12.06 15.42
C ALA A 30 -12.00 -12.98 15.68
N TYR A 31 -11.81 -14.29 15.57
CA TYR A 31 -12.86 -15.29 15.85
C TYR A 31 -13.31 -15.21 17.33
N LEU A 32 -12.39 -15.16 18.26
CA LEU A 32 -12.71 -15.04 19.69
C LEU A 32 -13.45 -13.75 20.00
N SER A 33 -13.04 -12.62 19.40
CA SER A 33 -13.74 -11.35 19.49
C SER A 33 -15.18 -11.47 18.96
N LEU A 34 -15.37 -12.14 17.81
CA LEU A 34 -16.71 -12.37 17.27
C LEU A 34 -17.57 -13.23 18.18
N LYS A 35 -17.00 -14.27 18.80
CA LYS A 35 -17.72 -15.22 19.63
C LYS A 35 -18.05 -14.67 21.02
N PHE A 36 -17.12 -13.94 21.65
CA PHE A 36 -17.27 -13.52 23.05
C PHE A 36 -17.82 -12.11 23.22
N THR A 37 -17.79 -11.27 22.19
CA THR A 37 -18.41 -9.93 22.27
C THR A 37 -19.93 -10.05 22.19
N LYS A 38 -20.62 -9.49 23.17
CA LYS A 38 -22.09 -9.48 23.21
C LYS A 38 -22.65 -8.68 22.03
N THR A 39 -23.74 -9.18 21.46
CA THR A 39 -24.42 -8.51 20.32
C THR A 39 -24.84 -7.08 20.67
N GLU A 40 -25.29 -6.85 21.91
CA GLU A 40 -25.67 -5.54 22.43
C GLU A 40 -24.50 -4.53 22.37
N THR A 41 -23.29 -4.97 22.73
CA THR A 41 -22.08 -4.11 22.69
C THR A 41 -21.73 -3.72 21.25
N ARG A 42 -21.93 -4.63 20.29
CA ARG A 42 -21.71 -4.30 18.87
C ARG A 42 -22.76 -3.36 18.32
N ALA A 43 -24.02 -3.60 18.68
CA ALA A 43 -25.11 -2.74 18.27
C ALA A 43 -24.96 -1.32 18.84
N SER A 44 -24.57 -1.21 20.13
CA SER A 44 -24.36 0.10 20.79
C SER A 44 -23.18 0.87 20.19
N ASN A 45 -22.16 0.17 19.67
CA ASN A 45 -21.01 0.77 19.01
C ASN A 45 -21.25 1.02 17.51
N GLY A 46 -22.44 0.73 16.97
CA GLY A 46 -22.72 0.88 15.54
C GLY A 46 -21.84 0.01 14.66
N PHE A 47 -21.38 -1.14 15.14
CA PHE A 47 -20.47 -2.00 14.37
C PHE A 47 -21.17 -2.58 13.14
N SER A 48 -20.57 -2.36 11.97
CA SER A 48 -20.96 -3.03 10.73
C SER A 48 -19.74 -3.61 10.00
N TRP A 49 -19.96 -4.58 9.15
CA TRP A 49 -18.94 -5.17 8.28
C TRP A 49 -18.72 -4.37 6.99
N PHE A 50 -19.63 -3.44 6.69
CA PHE A 50 -19.63 -2.73 5.41
C PHE A 50 -18.28 -2.06 5.09
N PRO A 51 -17.68 -1.22 5.97
CA PRO A 51 -16.40 -0.57 5.67
C PRO A 51 -15.26 -1.57 5.46
N ILE A 52 -15.25 -2.67 6.22
CA ILE A 52 -14.21 -3.70 6.11
C ILE A 52 -14.31 -4.44 4.79
N ILE A 53 -15.53 -4.78 4.36
CA ILE A 53 -15.77 -5.47 3.08
C ILE A 53 -15.38 -4.58 1.91
N GLU A 54 -15.72 -3.29 1.94
CA GLU A 54 -15.38 -2.35 0.88
C GLU A 54 -13.85 -2.17 0.74
N VAL A 55 -13.15 -1.99 1.86
CA VAL A 55 -11.68 -1.93 1.87
C VAL A 55 -11.06 -3.23 1.37
N SER A 56 -11.60 -4.38 1.78
CA SER A 56 -11.09 -5.69 1.33
C SER A 56 -11.24 -5.90 -0.17
N LYS A 57 -12.36 -5.49 -0.77
CA LYS A 57 -12.58 -5.54 -2.22
C LYS A 57 -11.59 -4.64 -2.96
N LEU A 58 -11.37 -3.41 -2.44
CA LEU A 58 -10.43 -2.47 -3.01
C LEU A 58 -9.01 -3.05 -3.03
N PHE A 59 -8.52 -3.55 -1.90
CA PHE A 59 -7.19 -4.14 -1.81
C PHE A 59 -7.03 -5.38 -2.68
N LEU A 60 -8.03 -6.26 -2.73
CA LEU A 60 -8.01 -7.42 -3.62
C LEU A 60 -7.80 -6.98 -5.08
N GLY A 61 -8.54 -5.98 -5.53
CA GLY A 61 -8.38 -5.41 -6.87
C GLY A 61 -6.98 -4.84 -7.10
N ILE A 62 -6.48 -4.04 -6.17
CA ILE A 62 -5.14 -3.42 -6.25
C ILE A 62 -4.05 -4.50 -6.32
N PHE A 63 -4.06 -5.49 -5.42
CA PHE A 63 -3.01 -6.51 -5.39
C PHE A 63 -3.01 -7.40 -6.64
N ILE A 64 -4.16 -7.69 -7.22
CA ILE A 64 -4.21 -8.43 -8.49
C ILE A 64 -3.63 -7.59 -9.64
N THR A 65 -3.99 -6.32 -9.71
CA THR A 65 -3.58 -5.45 -10.82
C THR A 65 -2.14 -4.95 -10.72
N ILE A 66 -1.54 -4.91 -9.53
CA ILE A 66 -0.15 -4.46 -9.35
C ILE A 66 0.88 -5.48 -9.83
N ILE A 67 0.54 -6.78 -9.86
CA ILE A 67 1.47 -7.84 -10.28
C ILE A 67 2.03 -7.58 -11.70
N PRO A 68 1.19 -7.40 -12.74
CA PRO A 68 1.70 -7.07 -14.07
C PRO A 68 2.41 -5.71 -14.13
N ALA A 69 1.95 -4.72 -13.37
CA ALA A 69 2.60 -3.41 -13.33
C ALA A 69 4.04 -3.49 -12.80
N ILE A 70 4.27 -4.24 -11.72
CA ILE A 70 5.62 -4.49 -11.20
C ILE A 70 6.47 -5.27 -12.22
N ALA A 71 5.90 -6.26 -12.89
CA ALA A 71 6.63 -7.04 -13.90
C ALA A 71 7.10 -6.16 -15.07
N ILE A 72 6.25 -5.26 -15.56
CA ILE A 72 6.59 -4.32 -16.63
C ILE A 72 7.69 -3.34 -16.17
N LEU A 73 7.58 -2.78 -14.96
CA LEU A 73 8.58 -1.85 -14.42
C LEU A 73 9.92 -2.52 -14.15
N LYS A 74 9.93 -3.81 -13.76
CA LYS A 74 11.17 -4.58 -13.59
C LYS A 74 11.91 -4.85 -14.91
N ALA A 75 11.25 -4.77 -16.04
CA ALA A 75 11.91 -4.82 -17.36
C ALA A 75 12.81 -3.60 -17.60
N GLY A 76 12.73 -2.56 -16.76
CA GLY A 76 13.64 -1.42 -16.78
C GLY A 76 13.48 -0.53 -18.01
N LYS A 77 14.62 -0.01 -18.51
CA LYS A 77 14.64 0.94 -19.63
C LYS A 77 14.15 0.34 -20.94
N ASP A 78 14.29 -0.96 -21.10
CA ASP A 78 13.89 -1.69 -22.32
C ASP A 78 12.43 -2.19 -22.26
N GLY A 79 11.74 -1.99 -21.13
CA GLY A 79 10.33 -2.34 -20.96
C GLY A 79 9.37 -1.28 -21.49
N ASP A 80 8.09 -1.65 -21.61
CA ASP A 80 7.02 -0.76 -22.09
C ASP A 80 6.87 0.54 -21.29
N LEU A 81 7.27 0.54 -20.01
CA LEU A 81 7.32 1.72 -19.15
C LEU A 81 8.75 2.28 -18.99
N GLY A 82 9.66 1.95 -19.91
CA GLY A 82 11.03 2.46 -19.91
C GLY A 82 11.13 3.98 -19.88
N PHE A 83 10.14 4.69 -20.43
CA PHE A 83 10.08 6.14 -20.33
C PHE A 83 9.97 6.65 -18.87
N ILE A 84 9.23 5.95 -17.99
CA ILE A 84 9.16 6.29 -16.56
C ILE A 84 10.51 6.06 -15.91
N VAL A 85 11.16 4.93 -16.21
CA VAL A 85 12.48 4.59 -15.67
C VAL A 85 13.53 5.63 -16.11
N ASN A 86 13.45 6.11 -17.36
CA ASN A 86 14.32 7.17 -17.84
C ASN A 86 14.09 8.52 -17.15
N LEU A 87 12.87 8.83 -16.72
CA LEU A 87 12.61 10.03 -15.92
C LEU A 87 13.17 9.96 -14.50
N LEU A 88 13.43 8.75 -13.98
CA LEU A 88 13.93 8.52 -12.63
C LEU A 88 15.45 8.57 -12.52
N THR A 89 16.17 8.59 -13.65
CA THR A 89 17.64 8.61 -13.70
C THR A 89 18.15 9.71 -14.61
N ASP A 90 19.30 10.30 -14.25
CA ASP A 90 20.01 11.23 -15.12
C ASP A 90 20.79 10.47 -16.24
N GLU A 91 21.46 11.22 -17.13
CA GLU A 91 22.27 10.66 -18.21
C GLU A 91 23.45 9.80 -17.70
N SER A 92 23.88 10.02 -16.47
CA SER A 92 24.94 9.27 -15.80
C SER A 92 24.41 8.04 -15.05
N GLY A 93 23.08 7.82 -15.04
CA GLY A 93 22.44 6.71 -14.34
C GLY A 93 22.19 6.94 -12.84
N ASN A 94 22.41 8.16 -12.33
CA ASN A 94 22.11 8.46 -10.92
C ASN A 94 20.62 8.71 -10.72
N SER A 95 20.13 8.37 -9.54
CA SER A 95 18.72 8.57 -9.17
C SER A 95 18.36 10.04 -9.04
N LEU A 96 17.35 10.48 -9.76
CA LEU A 96 16.74 11.80 -9.64
C LEU A 96 15.69 11.81 -8.52
N ASN A 97 16.11 12.13 -7.30
CA ASN A 97 15.26 12.05 -6.11
C ASN A 97 13.98 12.90 -6.20
N VAL A 98 14.05 14.05 -6.87
CA VAL A 98 12.87 14.91 -7.11
C VAL A 98 11.83 14.17 -7.97
N MET A 99 12.27 13.45 -8.99
CA MET A 99 11.37 12.66 -9.86
C MET A 99 10.83 11.44 -9.11
N TYR A 100 11.64 10.77 -8.29
CA TYR A 100 11.16 9.71 -7.41
C TYR A 100 10.05 10.21 -6.49
N PHE A 101 10.22 11.37 -5.86
CA PHE A 101 9.19 11.97 -5.00
C PHE A 101 7.88 12.25 -5.75
N TRP A 102 7.95 12.98 -6.87
CA TRP A 102 6.75 13.39 -7.60
C TRP A 102 6.03 12.23 -8.27
N LEU A 103 6.75 11.33 -8.95
CA LEU A 103 6.12 10.19 -9.63
C LEU A 103 5.53 9.21 -8.62
N THR A 104 6.24 8.92 -7.52
CA THR A 104 5.70 8.11 -6.43
C THR A 104 4.46 8.77 -5.83
N GLY A 105 4.51 10.08 -5.59
CA GLY A 105 3.41 10.82 -5.01
C GLY A 105 2.17 10.83 -5.91
N ILE A 106 2.33 11.17 -7.18
CA ILE A 106 1.23 11.18 -8.14
C ILE A 106 0.58 9.79 -8.21
N LEU A 107 1.38 8.73 -8.32
CA LEU A 107 0.83 7.38 -8.38
C LEU A 107 0.15 6.99 -7.07
N SER A 108 0.71 7.39 -5.92
CA SER A 108 0.14 7.12 -4.60
C SER A 108 -1.20 7.82 -4.37
N ALA A 109 -1.43 8.96 -5.00
CA ALA A 109 -2.73 9.64 -4.93
C ALA A 109 -3.87 8.82 -5.57
N PHE A 110 -3.57 7.94 -6.52
CA PHE A 110 -4.56 7.11 -7.25
C PHE A 110 -4.54 5.64 -6.85
N LEU A 111 -3.42 5.16 -6.34
CA LEU A 111 -3.27 3.83 -5.75
C LEU A 111 -3.06 3.99 -4.25
N ASP A 112 -3.09 2.90 -3.52
CA ASP A 112 -2.68 2.92 -2.12
C ASP A 112 -1.17 3.18 -1.99
N ASN A 113 -0.74 3.78 -0.88
CA ASN A 113 0.65 4.14 -0.62
C ASN A 113 1.59 2.91 -0.55
N ALA A 114 1.14 1.80 0.02
CA ALA A 114 1.97 0.62 0.18
C ALA A 114 2.33 -0.05 -1.16
N PRO A 115 1.39 -0.37 -2.07
CA PRO A 115 1.74 -0.88 -3.39
C PRO A 115 2.58 0.10 -4.21
N THR A 116 2.29 1.40 -4.14
CA THR A 116 3.08 2.42 -4.83
C THR A 116 4.51 2.47 -4.33
N TYR A 117 4.71 2.43 -3.01
CA TYR A 117 6.04 2.34 -2.42
C TYR A 117 6.81 1.13 -2.95
N LEU A 118 6.18 -0.06 -3.00
CA LEU A 118 6.82 -1.29 -3.49
C LEU A 118 7.23 -1.19 -4.96
N VAL A 119 6.42 -0.54 -5.79
CA VAL A 119 6.75 -0.30 -7.20
C VAL A 119 8.04 0.50 -7.31
N PHE A 120 8.12 1.68 -6.71
CA PHE A 120 9.29 2.54 -6.81
C PHE A 120 10.51 2.02 -6.04
N PHE A 121 10.30 1.31 -4.93
CA PHE A 121 11.36 0.58 -4.24
C PHE A 121 12.04 -0.44 -5.16
N ASN A 122 11.25 -1.23 -5.91
CA ASN A 122 11.80 -2.19 -6.87
C ASN A 122 12.43 -1.50 -8.08
N THR A 123 11.88 -0.38 -8.55
CA THR A 123 12.45 0.40 -9.65
C THR A 123 13.80 1.02 -9.27
N ALA A 124 13.98 1.36 -8.00
CA ALA A 124 15.25 1.85 -7.44
C ALA A 124 16.28 0.73 -7.13
N GLY A 125 16.05 -0.48 -7.64
CA GLY A 125 16.94 -1.63 -7.49
C GLY A 125 16.45 -2.69 -6.51
N GLY A 126 15.51 -2.38 -5.61
CA GLY A 126 14.87 -3.34 -4.69
C GLY A 126 15.77 -3.91 -3.59
N ASP A 127 17.02 -3.42 -3.48
CA ASP A 127 17.92 -3.84 -2.40
C ASP A 127 17.77 -2.95 -1.17
N PRO A 128 17.23 -3.47 -0.05
CA PRO A 128 17.00 -2.67 1.15
C PRO A 128 18.29 -2.13 1.76
N ILE A 129 19.40 -2.85 1.67
CA ILE A 129 20.67 -2.41 2.24
C ILE A 129 21.20 -1.18 1.49
N SER A 130 21.26 -1.24 0.16
CA SER A 130 21.67 -0.11 -0.67
C SER A 130 20.75 1.10 -0.48
N LEU A 131 19.44 0.89 -0.46
CA LEU A 131 18.48 1.96 -0.27
C LEU A 131 18.55 2.60 1.14
N MET A 132 18.89 1.83 2.16
CA MET A 132 19.09 2.35 3.53
C MET A 132 20.45 2.98 3.77
N THR A 133 21.44 2.75 2.89
CA THR A 133 22.81 3.22 3.06
C THR A 133 23.22 4.24 2.00
N THR A 134 23.50 3.80 0.79
CA THR A 134 24.04 4.63 -0.29
C THR A 134 22.96 5.48 -0.97
N MET A 135 21.72 4.99 -1.04
CA MET A 135 20.58 5.63 -1.72
C MET A 135 19.53 6.15 -0.72
N LYS A 136 19.94 6.58 0.48
CA LYS A 136 19.00 7.06 1.53
C LYS A 136 18.05 8.17 1.04
N SER A 137 18.58 9.09 0.24
CA SER A 137 17.78 10.20 -0.29
C SER A 137 16.72 9.74 -1.28
N THR A 138 17.03 8.69 -2.06
CA THR A 138 16.05 8.07 -2.97
C THR A 138 14.95 7.35 -2.19
N LEU A 139 15.34 6.59 -1.16
CA LEU A 139 14.37 5.92 -0.28
C LEU A 139 13.48 6.93 0.45
N LEU A 140 14.07 8.04 0.93
CA LEU A 140 13.32 9.13 1.56
C LEU A 140 12.33 9.77 0.58
N ALA A 141 12.76 10.02 -0.65
CA ALA A 141 11.90 10.60 -1.70
C ALA A 141 10.71 9.68 -2.01
N ILE A 142 10.94 8.38 -2.17
CA ILE A 142 9.89 7.37 -2.38
C ILE A 142 8.92 7.35 -1.19
N SER A 143 9.46 7.26 0.03
CA SER A 143 8.64 7.19 1.25
C SER A 143 7.80 8.45 1.46
N ALA A 144 8.40 9.62 1.29
CA ALA A 144 7.71 10.90 1.46
C ALA A 144 6.65 11.11 0.37
N GLY A 145 6.98 10.81 -0.90
CA GLY A 145 6.01 10.89 -1.99
C GLY A 145 4.82 9.97 -1.75
N ALA A 146 5.07 8.72 -1.40
CA ALA A 146 4.02 7.74 -1.14
C ALA A 146 3.09 8.17 0.00
N VAL A 147 3.64 8.67 1.10
CA VAL A 147 2.86 9.00 2.31
C VAL A 147 2.13 10.34 2.16
N PHE A 148 2.84 11.41 1.74
CA PHE A 148 2.25 12.75 1.73
C PHE A 148 1.16 12.89 0.68
N MET A 149 1.39 12.41 -0.53
CA MET A 149 0.42 12.53 -1.60
C MET A 149 -0.64 11.42 -1.61
N GLY A 150 -0.46 10.35 -0.84
CA GLY A 150 -1.49 9.36 -0.59
C GLY A 150 -2.73 9.93 0.11
N ALA A 151 -2.60 11.06 0.79
CA ALA A 151 -3.73 11.77 1.40
C ALA A 151 -4.56 12.60 0.42
N LEU A 152 -4.05 12.88 -0.79
CA LEU A 152 -4.70 13.73 -1.77
C LEU A 152 -6.06 13.20 -2.23
N THR A 153 -6.25 11.88 -2.21
CA THR A 153 -7.54 11.24 -2.50
C THR A 153 -7.93 10.27 -1.40
N TYR A 154 -9.19 9.90 -1.35
CA TYR A 154 -9.63 8.87 -0.41
C TYR A 154 -9.23 7.44 -0.84
N ILE A 155 -8.77 7.24 -2.08
CA ILE A 155 -8.28 5.94 -2.59
C ILE A 155 -6.78 5.77 -2.27
N GLY A 156 -6.01 6.85 -2.29
CA GLY A 156 -4.56 6.81 -2.06
C GLY A 156 -4.14 6.43 -0.64
N ASN A 157 -5.11 6.20 0.26
CA ASN A 157 -4.86 5.81 1.64
C ASN A 157 -6.04 5.02 2.19
N ALA A 158 -5.81 3.76 2.60
CA ALA A 158 -6.84 2.87 3.11
C ALA A 158 -7.64 3.44 4.31
N PRO A 159 -7.01 4.09 5.31
CA PRO A 159 -7.76 4.75 6.38
C PRO A 159 -8.74 5.82 5.88
N ASN A 160 -8.36 6.64 4.91
CA ASN A 160 -9.25 7.66 4.35
C ASN A 160 -10.46 7.04 3.64
N PHE A 161 -10.23 5.96 2.90
CA PHE A 161 -11.31 5.22 2.25
C PHE A 161 -12.28 4.63 3.27
N MET A 162 -11.75 4.05 4.36
CA MET A 162 -12.55 3.47 5.44
C MET A 162 -13.37 4.55 6.17
N VAL A 163 -12.76 5.68 6.51
CA VAL A 163 -13.45 6.82 7.15
C VAL A 163 -14.57 7.34 6.26
N ARG A 164 -14.33 7.46 4.96
CA ARG A 164 -15.37 7.84 4.01
C ARG A 164 -16.53 6.82 4.00
N ALA A 165 -16.23 5.53 3.93
CA ALA A 165 -17.25 4.49 3.93
C ALA A 165 -18.10 4.53 5.21
N ILE A 166 -17.48 4.74 6.37
CA ILE A 166 -18.19 4.89 7.65
C ILE A 166 -19.07 6.15 7.65
N ALA A 167 -18.57 7.27 7.13
CA ALA A 167 -19.33 8.52 7.05
C ALA A 167 -20.58 8.36 6.16
N GLU A 168 -20.43 7.76 4.99
CA GLU A 168 -21.53 7.49 4.06
C GLU A 168 -22.56 6.51 4.66
N GLU A 169 -22.11 5.47 5.34
CA GLU A 169 -22.99 4.53 6.06
C GLU A 169 -23.85 5.23 7.13
N ASN A 170 -23.27 6.24 7.79
CA ASN A 170 -23.96 7.05 8.80
C ASN A 170 -24.73 8.24 8.21
N GLY A 171 -24.96 8.26 6.90
CA GLY A 171 -25.78 9.27 6.21
C GLY A 171 -25.07 10.61 5.99
N VAL A 172 -23.77 10.70 6.21
CA VAL A 172 -22.98 11.91 5.92
C VAL A 172 -22.62 11.91 4.44
N LYS A 173 -23.09 12.92 3.70
CA LYS A 173 -22.80 13.06 2.28
C LYS A 173 -21.35 13.49 2.09
N MET A 174 -20.54 12.62 1.53
CA MET A 174 -19.14 12.89 1.22
C MET A 174 -18.98 13.53 -0.16
N PRO A 175 -17.93 14.34 -0.38
CA PRO A 175 -17.61 14.89 -1.68
C PRO A 175 -17.35 13.80 -2.74
N SER A 176 -17.54 14.16 -4.02
CA SER A 176 -17.09 13.31 -5.13
C SER A 176 -15.56 13.15 -5.10
N PHE A 177 -15.03 12.22 -5.91
CA PHE A 177 -13.58 11.98 -6.00
C PHE A 177 -12.78 13.27 -6.24
N PHE A 178 -13.11 14.00 -7.28
CA PHE A 178 -12.45 15.28 -7.58
C PHE A 178 -12.78 16.38 -6.57
N GLY A 179 -13.98 16.38 -6.00
CA GLY A 179 -14.36 17.29 -4.93
C GLY A 179 -13.53 17.08 -3.66
N TYR A 180 -13.19 15.84 -3.33
CA TYR A 180 -12.32 15.53 -2.19
C TYR A 180 -10.92 16.13 -2.38
N MET A 181 -10.34 16.00 -3.56
CA MET A 181 -9.00 16.55 -3.89
C MET A 181 -8.90 18.08 -3.72
N LEU A 182 -10.02 18.81 -3.73
CA LEU A 182 -10.02 20.26 -3.49
C LEU A 182 -9.95 20.61 -1.99
N TRP A 183 -10.24 19.65 -1.10
CA TRP A 183 -10.24 19.85 0.34
C TRP A 183 -8.98 19.26 1.01
N SER A 184 -8.33 18.30 0.39
CA SER A 184 -7.10 17.67 0.87
C SER A 184 -5.86 18.40 0.40
#